data_ea5cac5d065890767f63cb6ae0ad0b9c
#
_entry.id   ea5cac5d065890767f63cb6ae0ad0b9c
#
_cell.length_a   1.000
_cell.length_b   1.000
_cell.length_c   1.000
_cell.angle_alpha   90.00
_cell.angle_beta   90.00
_cell.angle_gamma   90.00
#
_symmetry.space_group_name_H-M   'P 1'
#
loop_
_entity.id
_entity.type
_entity.pdbx_description
1 polymer ?
#
loop_
_entity_poly.entity_id
_entity_poly.type
_entity_poly.pdbx_seq_one_letter_code
_entity_poly.pdbx_strand_id
1 'polypeptide(L)'
;MIFSFAQISKGGKELESNLRWSPVFNWQGIVNHDFGKYAGIFYGFGIRNVGFIYDVPDTDTLKKYRTYNFGIPIGIKLGNMNGTFFWAGYEFEMPFVYKEKTFVNERKTDVFEVWFSKRYNPYMNALFAGINFKGGFNIKFKYYLDNFFNKNFVETVNGVQVKPFSDFTANVFYIAVDWHVFRDVREYKSNKRRSGKSNQSVYNTPQ
;
A
#
# COMPACT_ATOMS: atom_id res chain seq x y z
N MET A 1 3.82 8.11 4.09
CA MET A 1 3.19 7.94 5.43
C MET A 1 1.91 7.15 5.29
N ILE A 2 1.65 6.22 6.21
CA ILE A 2 0.42 5.41 6.21
C ILE A 2 -0.34 5.63 7.52
N PHE A 3 -1.65 5.81 7.40
CA PHE A 3 -2.63 5.86 8.48
C PHE A 3 -3.57 4.67 8.30
N SER A 4 -3.42 3.65 9.15
CA SER A 4 -4.14 2.39 8.99
C SER A 4 -5.13 2.12 10.12
N PHE A 5 -6.20 1.42 9.76
CA PHE A 5 -7.28 0.94 10.61
C PHE A 5 -7.61 -0.51 10.23
N ALA A 6 -8.45 -1.15 11.00
CA ALA A 6 -9.03 -2.44 10.63
C ALA A 6 -10.50 -2.53 11.05
N GLN A 7 -11.27 -3.24 10.26
CA GLN A 7 -12.56 -3.77 10.70
C GLN A 7 -12.28 -5.05 11.46
N ILE A 8 -12.56 -5.04 12.76
CA ILE A 8 -12.17 -6.12 13.67
C ILE A 8 -13.43 -6.78 14.24
N SER A 9 -13.44 -8.10 14.20
CA SER A 9 -14.46 -8.90 14.91
C SER A 9 -13.79 -10.08 15.59
N LYS A 10 -14.15 -10.34 16.84
CA LYS A 10 -13.66 -11.48 17.62
C LYS A 10 -14.79 -12.09 18.41
N GLY A 11 -14.99 -13.42 18.28
CA GLY A 11 -16.11 -14.12 18.92
C GLY A 11 -17.50 -13.55 18.55
N GLY A 12 -17.65 -13.02 17.32
CA GLY A 12 -18.90 -12.40 16.85
C GLY A 12 -19.15 -10.98 17.35
N LYS A 13 -18.25 -10.40 18.16
CA LYS A 13 -18.32 -9.00 18.62
C LYS A 13 -17.42 -8.13 17.76
N GLU A 14 -17.94 -6.98 17.32
CA GLU A 14 -17.15 -5.95 16.67
C GLU A 14 -16.26 -5.23 17.70
N LEU A 15 -15.01 -4.95 17.31
CA LEU A 15 -14.03 -4.25 18.13
C LEU A 15 -13.56 -2.99 17.40
N GLU A 16 -13.31 -1.94 18.18
CA GLU A 16 -12.81 -0.67 17.62
C GLU A 16 -11.31 -0.79 17.32
N SER A 17 -10.93 -0.24 16.19
CA SER A 17 -9.54 -0.11 15.78
C SER A 17 -9.05 1.30 16.01
N ASN A 18 -7.93 1.43 16.70
CA ASN A 18 -7.27 2.70 16.89
C ASN A 18 -6.45 3.10 15.67
N LEU A 19 -6.32 4.40 15.43
CA LEU A 19 -5.48 4.93 14.38
C LEU A 19 -4.04 4.47 14.55
N ARG A 20 -3.51 3.76 13.55
CA ARG A 20 -2.10 3.40 13.51
C ARG A 20 -1.37 4.26 12.50
N TRP A 21 -0.44 5.08 12.97
CA TRP A 21 0.49 5.83 12.14
C TRP A 21 1.76 5.03 11.84
N SER A 22 2.17 5.00 10.56
CA SER A 22 3.38 4.33 10.10
C SER A 22 4.17 5.22 9.13
N PRO A 23 5.19 5.95 9.62
CA PRO A 23 5.96 6.88 8.79
C PRO A 23 7.03 6.19 7.93
N VAL A 24 7.49 5.00 8.30
CA VAL A 24 8.67 4.33 7.74
C VAL A 24 8.36 2.96 7.16
N PHE A 25 9.28 2.44 6.31
CA PHE A 25 9.22 1.12 5.66
C PHE A 25 8.05 0.94 4.70
N ASN A 26 7.75 1.97 3.92
CA ASN A 26 6.84 1.88 2.79
C ASN A 26 7.58 2.41 1.56
N TRP A 27 8.08 1.51 0.76
CA TRP A 27 8.81 1.82 -0.45
C TRP A 27 8.21 1.08 -1.64
N GLN A 28 8.26 1.70 -2.82
CA GLN A 28 7.80 1.09 -4.05
C GLN A 28 8.60 1.56 -5.25
N GLY A 29 8.83 0.65 -6.17
CA GLY A 29 9.31 0.92 -7.53
C GLY A 29 8.15 0.69 -8.51
N ILE A 30 7.82 1.70 -9.30
CA ILE A 30 6.70 1.67 -10.25
C ILE A 30 7.21 1.94 -11.65
N VAL A 31 6.84 1.07 -12.58
CA VAL A 31 7.00 1.25 -14.02
C VAL A 31 5.69 1.75 -14.59
N ASN A 32 5.75 2.84 -15.34
CA ASN A 32 4.59 3.48 -15.94
C ASN A 32 4.64 3.37 -17.47
N HIS A 33 3.50 3.00 -18.07
CA HIS A 33 3.29 3.03 -19.52
C HIS A 33 2.10 3.92 -19.82
N ASP A 34 2.38 5.12 -20.36
CA ASP A 34 1.35 6.09 -20.72
C ASP A 34 0.97 5.92 -22.19
N PHE A 35 -0.32 5.77 -22.45
CA PHE A 35 -0.93 5.67 -23.79
C PHE A 35 -1.30 7.05 -24.34
N GLY A 36 -0.53 8.06 -24.02
CA GLY A 36 -0.78 9.46 -24.35
C GLY A 36 -0.95 10.33 -23.11
N LYS A 37 -1.63 11.45 -23.27
CA LYS A 37 -1.75 12.48 -22.22
C LYS A 37 -2.72 12.09 -21.09
N TYR A 38 -3.68 11.20 -21.35
CA TYR A 38 -4.84 11.03 -20.49
C TYR A 38 -5.05 9.63 -19.90
N ALA A 39 -4.34 8.64 -20.39
CA ALA A 39 -4.46 7.27 -19.93
C ALA A 39 -3.12 6.56 -19.82
N GLY A 40 -3.01 5.60 -18.94
CA GLY A 40 -1.84 4.77 -18.80
C GLY A 40 -2.10 3.57 -17.90
N ILE A 41 -1.15 2.65 -17.88
CA ILE A 41 -1.08 1.54 -16.94
C ILE A 41 0.20 1.65 -16.13
N PHE A 42 0.21 0.98 -15.01
CA PHE A 42 1.42 0.84 -14.20
C PHE A 42 1.47 -0.53 -13.53
N TYR A 43 2.66 -0.97 -13.25
CA TYR A 43 2.95 -2.14 -12.43
C TYR A 43 4.26 -1.91 -11.68
N GLY A 44 4.53 -2.74 -10.69
CA GLY A 44 5.74 -2.56 -9.92
C GLY A 44 5.91 -3.56 -8.79
N PHE A 45 6.71 -3.18 -7.84
CA PHE A 45 6.91 -3.93 -6.61
C PHE A 45 7.17 -2.97 -5.45
N GLY A 46 6.99 -3.46 -4.24
CA GLY A 46 7.23 -2.64 -3.06
C GLY A 46 7.25 -3.41 -1.77
N ILE A 47 7.69 -2.74 -0.72
CA ILE A 47 7.63 -3.24 0.66
C ILE A 47 6.63 -2.39 1.41
N ARG A 48 5.72 -3.05 2.13
CA ARG A 48 4.65 -2.42 2.91
C ARG A 48 4.78 -2.79 4.37
N ASN A 49 4.56 -1.83 5.24
CA ASN A 49 4.39 -2.04 6.68
C ASN A 49 2.89 -1.93 7.00
N VAL A 50 2.21 -3.07 6.99
CA VAL A 50 0.76 -3.20 7.15
C VAL A 50 0.44 -3.59 8.57
N GLY A 51 -0.70 -3.16 9.10
CA GLY A 51 -1.16 -3.59 10.40
C GLY A 51 -2.14 -2.63 11.05
N PHE A 52 -2.54 -2.94 12.25
CA PHE A 52 -3.55 -2.21 13.01
C PHE A 52 -3.27 -2.26 14.52
N ILE A 53 -4.03 -1.47 15.26
CA ILE A 53 -4.00 -1.39 16.73
C ILE A 53 -5.44 -1.50 17.21
N TYR A 54 -5.65 -2.21 18.31
CA TYR A 54 -6.94 -2.26 18.98
C TYR A 54 -6.79 -2.45 20.49
N ASP A 55 -7.79 -2.00 21.22
CA ASP A 55 -7.90 -2.22 22.67
C ASP A 55 -8.60 -3.55 22.92
N VAL A 56 -8.04 -4.35 23.82
CA VAL A 56 -8.68 -5.60 24.26
C VAL A 56 -9.84 -5.24 25.20
N PRO A 57 -11.09 -5.63 24.88
CA PRO A 57 -12.24 -5.29 25.69
C PRO A 57 -12.06 -5.68 27.16
N ASP A 58 -12.62 -4.86 28.05
CA ASP A 58 -12.64 -5.05 29.49
C ASP A 58 -11.25 -5.15 30.16
N THR A 59 -10.21 -4.64 29.48
CA THR A 59 -8.83 -4.63 30.01
C THR A 59 -8.10 -3.36 29.61
N ASP A 60 -7.09 -2.94 30.39
CA ASP A 60 -6.16 -1.86 30.01
C ASP A 60 -5.05 -2.36 29.06
N THR A 61 -5.42 -3.25 28.14
CA THR A 61 -4.49 -3.89 27.22
C THR A 61 -4.70 -3.42 25.80
N LEU A 62 -3.64 -2.87 25.19
CA LEU A 62 -3.59 -2.49 23.78
C LEU A 62 -2.70 -3.47 23.02
N LYS A 63 -3.21 -4.00 21.93
CA LYS A 63 -2.46 -4.87 21.00
C LYS A 63 -2.20 -4.19 19.68
N LYS A 64 -0.95 -4.29 19.22
CA LYS A 64 -0.50 -3.78 17.94
C LYS A 64 0.06 -4.90 17.10
N TYR A 65 -0.61 -5.16 15.98
CA TYR A 65 -0.20 -6.14 14.98
C TYR A 65 0.37 -5.46 13.76
N ARG A 66 1.40 -6.04 13.18
CA ARG A 66 1.94 -5.62 11.89
C ARG A 66 2.64 -6.74 11.15
N THR A 67 2.63 -6.62 9.84
CA THR A 67 3.44 -7.43 8.93
C THR A 67 4.28 -6.51 8.02
N TYR A 68 5.41 -7.05 7.57
CA TYR A 68 6.11 -6.48 6.41
C TYR A 68 5.81 -7.37 5.22
N ASN A 69 5.30 -6.76 4.17
CA ASN A 69 4.79 -7.45 3.01
C ASN A 69 5.59 -7.03 1.77
N PHE A 70 5.95 -7.99 0.94
CA PHE A 70 6.37 -7.75 -0.43
C PHE A 70 5.11 -7.67 -1.30
N GLY A 71 4.94 -6.59 -2.04
CA GLY A 71 3.74 -6.32 -2.83
C GLY A 71 4.05 -6.13 -4.31
N ILE A 72 3.13 -6.59 -5.15
CA ILE A 72 3.16 -6.46 -6.60
C ILE A 72 1.89 -5.72 -7.03
N PRO A 73 1.92 -4.39 -7.17
CA PRO A 73 0.80 -3.61 -7.66
C PRO A 73 0.71 -3.63 -9.19
N ILE A 74 -0.52 -3.63 -9.68
CA ILE A 74 -0.88 -3.39 -11.07
C ILE A 74 -2.10 -2.48 -11.11
N GLY A 75 -2.15 -1.54 -12.07
CA GLY A 75 -3.29 -0.63 -12.14
C GLY A 75 -3.31 0.24 -13.38
N ILE A 76 -4.34 1.06 -13.43
CA ILE A 76 -4.62 2.03 -14.50
C ILE A 76 -4.51 3.45 -13.98
N LYS A 77 -4.23 4.37 -14.88
CA LYS A 77 -4.18 5.81 -14.63
C LYS A 77 -5.08 6.53 -15.61
N LEU A 78 -5.86 7.49 -15.13
CA LEU A 78 -6.78 8.29 -15.91
C LEU A 78 -6.69 9.75 -15.50
N GLY A 79 -6.49 10.65 -16.44
CA GLY A 79 -6.36 12.09 -16.21
C GLY A 79 -5.15 12.70 -16.91
N ASN A 80 -4.70 13.86 -16.48
CA ASN A 80 -3.55 14.51 -17.09
C ASN A 80 -2.24 13.94 -16.56
N MET A 81 -1.55 13.11 -17.33
CA MET A 81 -0.28 12.47 -16.92
C MET A 81 0.83 13.46 -16.59
N ASN A 82 0.77 14.68 -17.11
CA ASN A 82 1.71 15.77 -16.78
C ASN A 82 1.25 16.63 -15.60
N GLY A 83 0.14 16.27 -14.96
CA GLY A 83 -0.46 17.06 -13.88
C GLY A 83 -1.17 16.20 -12.87
N THR A 84 -2.49 16.36 -12.77
CA THR A 84 -3.33 15.61 -11.87
C THR A 84 -3.99 14.45 -12.60
N PHE A 85 -3.91 13.24 -12.03
CA PHE A 85 -4.58 12.06 -12.53
C PHE A 85 -5.05 11.16 -11.39
N PHE A 86 -6.11 10.42 -11.65
CA PHE A 86 -6.59 9.34 -10.81
C PHE A 86 -5.89 8.04 -11.20
N TRP A 87 -5.74 7.16 -10.23
CA TRP A 87 -5.20 5.84 -10.46
C TRP A 87 -5.88 4.83 -9.53
N ALA A 88 -6.07 3.63 -10.04
CA ALA A 88 -6.67 2.54 -9.29
C ALA A 88 -6.10 1.21 -9.75
N GLY A 89 -6.17 0.20 -8.89
CA GLY A 89 -5.64 -1.10 -9.23
C GLY A 89 -5.75 -2.12 -8.10
N TYR A 90 -5.02 -3.18 -8.32
CA TYR A 90 -4.94 -4.33 -7.45
C TYR A 90 -3.48 -4.55 -7.03
N GLU A 91 -3.28 -4.99 -5.80
CA GLU A 91 -1.95 -5.35 -5.29
C GLU A 91 -2.02 -6.72 -4.60
N PHE A 92 -1.19 -7.62 -5.09
CA PHE A 92 -0.93 -8.90 -4.45
C PHE A 92 0.24 -8.74 -3.49
N GLU A 93 0.09 -9.16 -2.24
CA GLU A 93 1.12 -9.04 -1.22
C GLU A 93 1.43 -10.38 -0.56
N MET A 94 2.71 -10.58 -0.25
CA MET A 94 3.22 -11.71 0.51
C MET A 94 3.87 -11.20 1.78
N PRO A 95 3.25 -11.40 2.95
CA PRO A 95 3.86 -11.07 4.22
C PRO A 95 5.07 -11.98 4.50
N PHE A 96 6.15 -11.41 5.00
CA PHE A 96 7.38 -12.14 5.33
C PHE A 96 7.87 -11.95 6.77
N VAL A 97 7.45 -10.88 7.45
CA VAL A 97 7.68 -10.67 8.89
C VAL A 97 6.37 -10.39 9.59
N TYR A 98 6.18 -11.00 10.73
CA TYR A 98 5.08 -10.70 11.65
C TYR A 98 5.63 -10.14 12.96
N LYS A 99 4.98 -9.11 13.45
CA LYS A 99 5.32 -8.51 14.74
C LYS A 99 4.07 -8.15 15.53
N GLU A 100 4.03 -8.63 16.74
CA GLU A 100 3.01 -8.32 17.74
C GLU A 100 3.64 -7.55 18.89
N LYS A 101 2.93 -6.55 19.40
CA LYS A 101 3.30 -5.84 20.62
C LYS A 101 2.08 -5.74 21.52
N THR A 102 2.28 -6.06 22.80
CA THR A 102 1.29 -5.91 23.85
C THR A 102 1.71 -4.77 24.79
N PHE A 103 0.76 -3.90 25.08
CA PHE A 103 0.92 -2.83 26.05
C PHE A 103 -0.14 -3.01 27.13
N VAL A 104 0.25 -2.92 28.40
CA VAL A 104 -0.63 -2.95 29.56
C VAL A 104 -0.39 -1.69 30.36
N ASN A 105 -1.44 -0.93 30.69
CA ASN A 105 -1.33 0.38 31.33
C ASN A 105 -0.30 1.28 30.59
N GLU A 106 -0.43 1.38 29.26
CA GLU A 106 0.46 2.15 28.37
C GLU A 106 1.93 1.70 28.36
N ARG A 107 2.31 0.72 29.16
CA ARG A 107 3.66 0.16 29.17
C ARG A 107 3.77 -1.04 28.26
N LYS A 108 4.80 -1.05 27.44
CA LYS A 108 5.10 -2.18 26.58
C LYS A 108 5.56 -3.38 27.43
N THR A 109 4.75 -4.43 27.47
CA THR A 109 4.99 -5.62 28.28
C THR A 109 5.57 -6.78 27.48
N ASP A 110 5.17 -6.90 26.17
CA ASP A 110 5.63 -8.00 25.34
C ASP A 110 5.88 -7.56 23.90
N VAL A 111 6.85 -8.24 23.25
CA VAL A 111 7.17 -8.07 21.83
C VAL A 111 7.49 -9.41 21.24
N PHE A 112 6.65 -9.86 20.32
CA PHE A 112 6.86 -11.05 19.55
C PHE A 112 7.15 -10.69 18.09
N GLU A 113 8.21 -11.25 17.51
CA GLU A 113 8.58 -11.06 16.11
C GLU A 113 9.02 -12.39 15.52
N VAL A 114 8.51 -12.70 14.33
CA VAL A 114 8.84 -13.95 13.65
C VAL A 114 8.81 -13.74 12.13
N TRP A 115 9.76 -14.39 11.44
CA TRP A 115 9.82 -14.42 9.99
C TRP A 115 9.08 -15.63 9.44
N PHE A 116 8.40 -15.45 8.30
CA PHE A 116 7.68 -16.50 7.56
C PHE A 116 6.73 -17.34 8.44
N SER A 117 5.97 -16.66 9.30
CA SER A 117 5.03 -17.30 10.22
C SER A 117 3.74 -17.75 9.52
N LYS A 118 3.15 -18.82 10.03
CA LYS A 118 1.81 -19.26 9.63
C LYS A 118 0.68 -18.54 10.40
N ARG A 119 0.99 -17.59 11.29
CA ARG A 119 0.01 -16.82 12.08
C ARG A 119 -0.83 -15.87 11.26
N TYR A 120 -0.28 -15.34 10.19
CA TYR A 120 -0.95 -14.46 9.25
C TYR A 120 -1.29 -15.19 7.94
N ASN A 121 -2.18 -14.59 7.18
CA ASN A 121 -2.52 -15.11 5.86
C ASN A 121 -1.29 -15.02 4.94
N PRO A 122 -0.86 -16.11 4.29
CA PRO A 122 0.37 -16.12 3.48
C PRO A 122 0.28 -15.21 2.25
N TYR A 123 -0.93 -14.91 1.81
CA TYR A 123 -1.22 -14.03 0.68
C TYR A 123 -2.28 -13.02 1.10
N MET A 124 -2.10 -11.78 0.68
CA MET A 124 -3.04 -10.69 0.92
C MET A 124 -3.34 -9.98 -0.39
N ASN A 125 -4.62 -9.96 -0.72
CA ASN A 125 -5.15 -9.30 -1.91
C ASN A 125 -5.72 -7.95 -1.49
N ALA A 126 -5.42 -6.90 -2.25
CA ALA A 126 -5.89 -5.58 -1.93
C ALA A 126 -6.29 -4.79 -3.17
N LEU A 127 -7.32 -3.98 -3.02
CA LEU A 127 -7.71 -2.96 -3.96
C LEU A 127 -7.20 -1.61 -3.48
N PHE A 128 -6.81 -0.78 -4.41
CA PHE A 128 -6.42 0.59 -4.09
C PHE A 128 -6.92 1.58 -5.14
N ALA A 129 -7.12 2.82 -4.69
CA ALA A 129 -7.39 3.97 -5.54
C ALA A 129 -6.67 5.19 -4.99
N GLY A 130 -6.37 6.15 -5.84
CA GLY A 130 -5.69 7.36 -5.40
C GLY A 130 -5.70 8.47 -6.43
N ILE A 131 -5.17 9.60 -6.00
CA ILE A 131 -5.00 10.80 -6.80
C ILE A 131 -3.54 11.22 -6.73
N ASN A 132 -2.94 11.45 -7.89
CA ASN A 132 -1.66 12.11 -8.02
C ASN A 132 -1.90 13.58 -8.36
N PHE A 133 -1.27 14.47 -7.61
CA PHE A 133 -1.30 15.90 -7.87
C PHE A 133 -0.05 16.34 -8.64
N LYS A 134 -0.16 17.47 -9.30
CA LYS A 134 0.99 18.14 -9.92
C LYS A 134 2.09 18.34 -8.87
N GLY A 135 3.33 17.92 -9.19
CA GLY A 135 4.45 17.98 -8.22
C GLY A 135 4.75 16.64 -7.53
N GLY A 136 3.97 15.57 -7.81
CA GLY A 136 4.27 14.21 -7.33
C GLY A 136 3.73 13.86 -5.96
N PHE A 137 2.91 14.71 -5.38
CA PHE A 137 2.15 14.41 -4.17
C PHE A 137 1.00 13.46 -4.47
N ASN A 138 0.85 12.39 -3.69
CA ASN A 138 -0.19 11.39 -3.86
C ASN A 138 -0.97 11.18 -2.58
N ILE A 139 -2.27 10.96 -2.74
CA ILE A 139 -3.14 10.40 -1.70
C ILE A 139 -3.66 9.07 -2.22
N LYS A 140 -3.54 8.02 -1.43
CA LYS A 140 -3.93 6.66 -1.76
C LYS A 140 -4.83 6.10 -0.66
N PHE A 141 -5.93 5.51 -1.04
CA PHE A 141 -6.73 4.61 -0.20
C PHE A 141 -6.44 3.18 -0.62
N LYS A 142 -6.32 2.26 0.34
CA LYS A 142 -6.14 0.82 0.09
C LYS A 142 -6.95 0.00 1.07
N TYR A 143 -7.61 -1.03 0.56
CA TYR A 143 -8.42 -1.97 1.33
C TYR A 143 -7.96 -3.40 1.05
N TYR A 144 -7.71 -4.19 2.11
CA TYR A 144 -7.34 -5.59 2.03
C TYR A 144 -8.60 -6.45 2.04
N LEU A 145 -8.74 -7.30 1.04
CA LEU A 145 -9.88 -8.20 0.87
C LEU A 145 -9.79 -9.42 1.79
N ASP A 146 -8.56 -9.81 2.13
CA ASP A 146 -8.30 -10.97 2.98
C ASP A 146 -8.21 -10.59 4.45
N ASN A 147 -8.52 -11.58 5.30
CA ASN A 147 -8.28 -11.45 6.72
C ASN A 147 -6.77 -11.36 7.01
N PHE A 148 -6.39 -10.51 7.94
CA PHE A 148 -5.00 -10.35 8.36
C PHE A 148 -4.43 -11.66 8.96
N PHE A 149 -5.23 -12.38 9.75
CA PHE A 149 -4.82 -13.61 10.41
C PHE A 149 -5.18 -14.86 9.62
N ASN A 150 -4.35 -15.88 9.77
CA ASN A 150 -4.68 -17.23 9.32
C ASN A 150 -5.56 -17.93 10.36
N LYS A 151 -6.85 -18.04 10.09
CA LYS A 151 -7.83 -18.69 10.99
C LYS A 151 -7.54 -20.17 11.24
N ASN A 152 -6.78 -20.82 10.35
CA ASN A 152 -6.40 -22.23 10.45
C ASN A 152 -5.07 -22.45 11.19
N PHE A 153 -4.43 -21.39 11.66
CA PHE A 153 -3.19 -21.51 12.40
C PHE A 153 -3.43 -22.25 13.72
N VAL A 154 -2.60 -23.27 13.98
CA VAL A 154 -2.60 -24.06 15.19
C VAL A 154 -1.33 -23.80 15.97
N GLU A 155 -1.46 -23.55 17.24
CA GLU A 155 -0.37 -23.37 18.20
C GLU A 155 -0.49 -24.37 19.34
N THR A 156 0.62 -24.89 19.82
CA THR A 156 0.62 -25.77 21.00
C THR A 156 1.00 -24.95 22.22
N VAL A 157 0.05 -24.81 23.15
CA VAL A 157 0.25 -24.12 24.43
C VAL A 157 0.08 -25.14 25.55
N ASN A 158 1.11 -25.35 26.38
CA ASN A 158 1.10 -26.33 27.47
C ASN A 158 0.68 -27.74 27.02
N GLY A 159 1.11 -28.18 25.83
CA GLY A 159 0.75 -29.49 25.28
C GLY A 159 -0.62 -29.59 24.61
N VAL A 160 -1.43 -28.54 24.67
CA VAL A 160 -2.77 -28.49 24.06
C VAL A 160 -2.72 -27.69 22.74
N GLN A 161 -3.33 -28.24 21.69
CA GLN A 161 -3.46 -27.55 20.41
C GLN A 161 -4.60 -26.54 20.49
N VAL A 162 -4.29 -25.26 20.20
CA VAL A 162 -5.25 -24.15 20.17
C VAL A 162 -5.21 -23.47 18.82
N LYS A 163 -6.34 -22.87 18.41
CA LYS A 163 -6.45 -22.03 17.21
C LYS A 163 -6.71 -20.57 17.64
N PRO A 164 -5.68 -19.76 17.92
CA PRO A 164 -5.84 -18.45 18.54
C PRO A 164 -6.56 -17.42 17.65
N PHE A 165 -6.69 -17.68 16.36
CA PHE A 165 -7.29 -16.75 15.39
C PHE A 165 -8.53 -17.30 14.69
N SER A 166 -9.10 -18.43 15.14
CA SER A 166 -10.25 -19.08 14.50
C SER A 166 -11.48 -18.17 14.41
N ASP A 167 -11.71 -17.38 15.42
CA ASP A 167 -12.82 -16.44 15.58
C ASP A 167 -12.41 -14.97 15.43
N PHE A 168 -11.18 -14.71 14.98
CA PHE A 168 -10.64 -13.37 14.84
C PHE A 168 -10.60 -12.94 13.36
N THR A 169 -11.45 -11.99 13.00
CA THR A 169 -11.43 -11.34 11.69
C THR A 169 -10.86 -9.94 11.82
N ALA A 170 -9.91 -9.58 10.95
CA ALA A 170 -9.34 -8.25 10.86
C ALA A 170 -9.04 -7.93 9.40
N ASN A 171 -9.88 -7.09 8.77
CA ASN A 171 -9.65 -6.58 7.43
C ASN A 171 -9.05 -5.18 7.54
N VAL A 172 -7.80 -5.06 7.11
CA VAL A 172 -7.04 -3.81 7.20
C VAL A 172 -7.37 -2.89 6.04
N PHE A 173 -7.45 -1.60 6.31
CA PHE A 173 -7.47 -0.55 5.29
C PHE A 173 -6.60 0.62 5.74
N TYR A 174 -6.14 1.42 4.76
CA TYR A 174 -5.35 2.58 5.09
C TYR A 174 -5.47 3.72 4.08
N ILE A 175 -5.15 4.91 4.57
CA ILE A 175 -4.87 6.08 3.74
C ILE A 175 -3.36 6.30 3.76
N ALA A 176 -2.76 6.46 2.59
CA ALA A 176 -1.35 6.80 2.47
C ALA A 176 -1.19 8.17 1.82
N VAL A 177 -0.19 8.90 2.33
CA VAL A 177 0.29 10.15 1.75
C VAL A 177 1.73 9.92 1.33
N ASP A 178 1.99 10.01 0.04
CA ASP A 178 3.26 9.69 -0.58
C ASP A 178 3.79 10.86 -1.41
N TRP A 179 5.11 10.89 -1.58
CA TRP A 179 5.78 11.81 -2.50
C TRP A 179 6.69 11.02 -3.43
N HIS A 180 6.63 11.31 -4.72
CA HIS A 180 7.57 10.73 -5.68
C HIS A 180 8.93 11.43 -5.58
N VAL A 181 9.91 10.74 -5.00
CA VAL A 181 11.28 11.27 -4.82
C VAL A 181 12.09 11.20 -6.13
N PHE A 182 11.87 10.13 -6.92
CA PHE A 182 12.52 9.91 -8.21
C PHE A 182 11.43 9.83 -9.30
N ARG A 183 11.04 10.98 -9.79
CA ARG A 183 10.14 11.07 -10.93
C ARG A 183 11.01 11.26 -12.17
N ASP A 184 11.06 10.25 -13.03
CA ASP A 184 11.49 10.45 -14.41
C ASP A 184 10.38 11.26 -15.11
N VAL A 185 10.54 12.57 -15.11
CA VAL A 185 9.63 13.50 -15.80
C VAL A 185 9.96 13.36 -17.28
N ARG A 186 9.46 12.31 -17.91
CA ARG A 186 9.31 12.31 -19.36
C ARG A 186 8.27 13.37 -19.66
N GLU A 187 8.74 14.61 -19.88
CA GLU A 187 7.90 15.61 -20.53
C GLU A 187 7.36 14.97 -21.80
N TYR A 188 6.08 14.71 -21.83
CA TYR A 188 5.37 14.39 -23.06
C TYR A 188 5.44 15.67 -23.90
N LYS A 189 6.54 15.82 -24.61
CA LYS A 189 6.67 16.87 -25.61
C LYS A 189 5.54 16.59 -26.58
N SER A 190 4.50 17.40 -26.49
CA SER A 190 3.50 17.51 -27.53
C SER A 190 4.28 17.52 -28.83
N ASN A 191 4.07 16.56 -29.72
CA ASN A 191 4.48 16.62 -31.09
C ASN A 191 3.70 17.77 -31.74
N LYS A 192 4.07 19.04 -31.43
CA LYS A 192 3.84 20.11 -32.32
C LYS A 192 4.63 19.71 -33.57
N ARG A 193 3.90 19.16 -34.52
CA ARG A 193 4.40 19.04 -35.91
C ARG A 193 5.20 20.30 -36.18
N ARG A 194 6.50 20.16 -36.36
CA ARG A 194 7.30 21.15 -37.08
C ARG A 194 6.64 21.26 -38.44
N SER A 195 5.70 22.16 -38.55
CA SER A 195 5.23 22.67 -39.83
C SER A 195 6.52 23.19 -40.53
N GLY A 196 6.89 22.52 -41.60
CA GLY A 196 8.11 22.81 -42.31
C GLY A 196 8.11 24.27 -42.75
N LYS A 197 9.02 25.03 -42.20
CA LYS A 197 9.56 26.17 -42.94
C LYS A 197 10.56 25.56 -43.88
N SER A 198 10.14 25.40 -45.14
CA SER A 198 11.05 25.26 -46.29
C SER A 198 11.84 26.54 -46.36
N ASN A 199 13.09 26.51 -45.96
CA ASN A 199 14.05 27.54 -46.31
C ASN A 199 14.37 27.33 -47.80
N GLN A 200 13.71 28.08 -48.66
CA GLN A 200 14.24 28.36 -50.00
C GLN A 200 15.47 29.28 -49.83
N SER A 201 16.65 28.69 -49.90
CA SER A 201 17.88 29.45 -50.10
C SER A 201 17.92 29.94 -51.56
N VAL A 202 17.67 31.23 -51.74
CA VAL A 202 17.93 31.92 -53.01
C VAL A 202 19.44 32.10 -53.09
N TYR A 203 20.06 31.36 -54.01
CA TYR A 203 21.46 31.62 -54.41
C TYR A 203 21.46 32.85 -55.32
N ASN A 204 21.96 33.97 -54.84
CA ASN A 204 22.39 35.08 -55.70
C ASN A 204 23.80 34.80 -56.18
N THR A 205 23.94 34.60 -57.45
CA THR A 205 25.23 34.57 -58.18
C THR A 205 25.63 35.99 -58.46
N PRO A 206 26.83 36.47 -58.12
CA PRO A 206 27.35 37.75 -58.64
C PRO A 206 27.98 37.60 -60.06
N GLN A 207 27.71 38.57 -60.92
CA GLN A 207 28.45 38.79 -62.11
C GLN A 207 29.78 39.49 -61.82
#